data_b37c140c507943ac5ef964f1286603c9
#
_entry.id   b37c140c507943ac5ef964f1286603c9
#
_cell.length_a   1.000
_cell.length_b   1.000
_cell.length_c   1.000
_cell.angle_alpha   90.00
_cell.angle_beta   90.00
_cell.angle_gamma   90.00
#
_symmetry.space_group_name_H-M   'P 1'
#
loop_
_entity.id
_entity.type
_entity.pdbx_description
1 polymer ?
#
loop_
_entity_poly.entity_id
_entity_poly.type
_entity_poly.pdbx_seq_one_letter_code
_entity_poly.pdbx_strand_id
1 'polypeptide(L)'
;MSEIREIVTKAIIAKGRKCFRINQTIPVNNNAGNVLGCWVINHTTDTTLGLNSVDVSGSFDVNVWFANQENTATEIASASINYKETIKTREISCDTVTRNSEVQLKVLQNPTCTNARITENGIELEIIFELLVEVIGETKIMVTVFTCQETFDPIDDFENEINE
;
A
#
# COMPACT_ATOMS: atom_id res chain seq x y z
N MET A 1 -29.16 11.78 31.19
CA MET A 1 -27.89 12.12 31.87
C MET A 1 -26.76 11.83 30.90
N SER A 2 -25.85 12.75 30.70
CA SER A 2 -24.67 12.57 29.84
C SER A 2 -23.44 12.30 30.69
N GLU A 3 -22.54 11.49 30.21
CA GLU A 3 -21.34 11.09 30.86
C GLU A 3 -20.18 11.18 29.87
N ILE A 4 -19.03 11.65 30.33
CA ILE A 4 -17.81 11.69 29.54
C ILE A 4 -17.01 10.44 29.82
N ARG A 5 -16.65 9.70 28.76
CA ARG A 5 -15.78 8.52 28.83
C ARG A 5 -14.53 8.70 28.01
N GLU A 6 -13.45 8.17 28.53
CA GLU A 6 -12.19 8.07 27.82
C GLU A 6 -12.14 6.73 27.09
N ILE A 7 -11.87 6.79 25.79
CA ILE A 7 -11.76 5.59 24.95
C ILE A 7 -10.33 5.51 24.42
N VAL A 8 -9.73 4.33 24.56
CA VAL A 8 -8.46 4.00 23.93
C VAL A 8 -8.77 3.26 22.63
N THR A 9 -8.25 3.73 21.54
CA THR A 9 -8.47 3.14 20.22
C THR A 9 -7.21 3.24 19.37
N LYS A 10 -7.21 2.57 18.23
CA LYS A 10 -6.14 2.73 17.25
C LYS A 10 -6.53 3.80 16.24
N ALA A 11 -5.57 4.61 15.87
CA ALA A 11 -5.75 5.67 14.88
C ALA A 11 -4.51 5.81 14.00
N ILE A 12 -4.69 6.41 12.85
CA ILE A 12 -3.56 6.79 12.00
C ILE A 12 -2.91 8.01 12.61
N ILE A 13 -1.67 7.87 13.07
CA ILE A 13 -0.93 8.91 13.78
C ILE A 13 0.14 9.58 12.92
N ALA A 14 0.55 8.94 11.84
CA ALA A 14 1.47 9.52 10.87
C ALA A 14 1.20 8.97 9.47
N LYS A 15 1.52 9.75 8.46
CA LYS A 15 1.38 9.37 7.05
C LYS A 15 2.59 9.82 6.24
N GLY A 16 2.91 9.06 5.22
CA GLY A 16 3.89 9.45 4.22
C GLY A 16 3.51 8.88 2.85
N ARG A 17 3.86 9.62 1.82
CA ARG A 17 3.56 9.26 0.44
C ARG A 17 4.75 9.56 -0.43
N LYS A 18 5.05 8.67 -1.37
CA LYS A 18 6.16 8.87 -2.30
C LYS A 18 5.87 8.24 -3.65
N CYS A 19 6.19 8.97 -4.70
CA CYS A 19 6.20 8.48 -6.05
C CYS A 19 7.61 8.00 -6.39
N PHE A 20 7.70 6.82 -6.97
CA PHE A 20 8.98 6.17 -7.32
C PHE A 20 9.12 6.12 -8.81
N ARG A 21 10.34 6.39 -9.27
CA ARG A 21 10.74 6.22 -10.66
C ARG A 21 12.00 5.36 -10.70
N ILE A 22 11.89 4.20 -11.34
CA ILE A 22 13.01 3.28 -11.50
C ILE A 22 13.35 3.18 -12.98
N ASN A 23 14.60 3.39 -13.29
CA ASN A 23 15.15 3.16 -14.63
C ASN A 23 15.96 1.88 -14.62
N GLN A 24 15.68 0.99 -15.54
CA GLN A 24 16.31 -0.31 -15.63
C GLN A 24 16.64 -0.63 -17.09
N THR A 25 17.78 -1.26 -17.32
CA THR A 25 18.14 -1.78 -18.63
C THR A 25 18.20 -3.30 -18.58
N ILE A 26 17.47 -3.95 -19.48
CA ILE A 26 17.51 -5.40 -19.62
C ILE A 26 18.34 -5.72 -20.84
N PRO A 27 19.48 -6.45 -20.68
CA PRO A 27 20.29 -6.86 -21.84
C PRO A 27 19.50 -7.80 -22.74
N VAL A 28 19.56 -7.54 -24.02
CA VAL A 28 18.95 -8.40 -25.04
C VAL A 28 19.94 -8.59 -26.19
N ASN A 29 19.66 -9.56 -27.06
CA ASN A 29 20.45 -9.81 -28.25
C ASN A 29 20.40 -8.63 -29.23
N ASN A 30 21.42 -8.46 -30.04
CA ASN A 30 21.53 -7.38 -31.01
C ASN A 30 20.44 -7.38 -32.09
N ASN A 31 19.56 -8.39 -32.10
CA ASN A 31 18.48 -8.52 -33.07
C ASN A 31 17.16 -7.90 -32.60
N ALA A 32 17.11 -7.24 -31.46
CA ALA A 32 15.92 -6.59 -30.99
C ALA A 32 15.54 -5.41 -31.89
N GLY A 33 14.30 -5.39 -32.39
CA GLY A 33 13.78 -4.38 -33.29
C GLY A 33 12.82 -3.38 -32.61
N ASN A 34 11.66 -3.86 -32.18
CA ASN A 34 10.62 -3.02 -31.58
C ASN A 34 10.07 -3.64 -30.30
N VAL A 35 9.82 -2.79 -29.29
CA VAL A 35 9.08 -3.20 -28.10
C VAL A 35 7.59 -3.25 -28.45
N LEU A 36 6.95 -4.40 -28.17
CA LEU A 36 5.54 -4.62 -28.41
C LEU A 36 4.69 -4.40 -27.17
N GLY A 37 5.24 -4.65 -25.99
CA GLY A 37 4.56 -4.45 -24.72
C GLY A 37 5.48 -4.69 -23.54
N CYS A 38 5.08 -4.16 -22.41
CA CYS A 38 5.80 -4.32 -21.14
C CYS A 38 4.78 -4.47 -20.00
N TRP A 39 4.97 -5.50 -19.18
CA TRP A 39 4.11 -5.77 -18.04
C TRP A 39 4.93 -5.89 -16.77
N VAL A 40 4.39 -5.36 -15.71
CA VAL A 40 4.95 -5.50 -14.36
C VAL A 40 4.02 -6.38 -13.56
N ILE A 41 4.57 -7.41 -12.96
CA ILE A 41 3.82 -8.40 -12.17
C ILE A 41 4.56 -8.73 -10.87
N ASN A 42 3.88 -9.43 -9.97
CA ASN A 42 4.45 -9.96 -8.72
C ASN A 42 5.07 -8.89 -7.82
N HIS A 43 4.41 -7.74 -7.69
CA HIS A 43 4.87 -6.70 -6.79
C HIS A 43 4.69 -7.13 -5.34
N THR A 44 5.78 -7.20 -4.60
CA THR A 44 5.82 -7.49 -3.16
C THR A 44 6.46 -6.35 -2.42
N THR A 45 6.00 -6.10 -1.20
CA THR A 45 6.52 -5.03 -0.36
C THR A 45 6.71 -5.51 1.07
N ASP A 46 7.71 -4.96 1.73
CA ASP A 46 7.94 -5.13 3.15
C ASP A 46 8.28 -3.77 3.76
N THR A 47 7.85 -3.54 4.99
CA THR A 47 8.01 -2.26 5.66
C THR A 47 8.69 -2.41 7.01
N THR A 48 9.52 -1.43 7.34
CA THR A 48 10.15 -1.32 8.66
C THR A 48 9.97 0.10 9.17
N LEU A 49 9.42 0.23 10.37
CA LEU A 49 9.21 1.53 11.01
C LEU A 49 10.53 2.12 11.47
N GLY A 50 10.80 3.35 11.06
CA GLY A 50 11.95 4.13 11.48
C GLY A 50 11.55 5.37 12.26
N LEU A 51 12.52 6.22 12.56
CA LEU A 51 12.28 7.52 13.19
C LEU A 51 11.77 8.52 12.15
N ASN A 52 10.53 8.96 12.28
CA ASN A 52 9.87 9.88 11.33
C ASN A 52 9.90 9.40 9.87
N SER A 53 9.99 8.09 9.67
CA SER A 53 10.08 7.48 8.36
C SER A 53 9.66 6.03 8.39
N VAL A 54 9.38 5.49 7.21
CA VAL A 54 9.15 4.05 7.00
C VAL A 54 10.08 3.60 5.88
N ASP A 55 10.90 2.61 6.16
CA ASP A 55 11.73 1.97 5.15
C ASP A 55 10.89 0.92 4.42
N VAL A 56 10.82 1.05 3.11
CA VAL A 56 10.10 0.13 2.25
C VAL A 56 11.10 -0.61 1.37
N SER A 57 11.07 -1.92 1.41
CA SER A 57 11.75 -2.77 0.46
C SER A 57 10.73 -3.55 -0.35
N GLY A 58 11.01 -3.76 -1.60
CA GLY A 58 10.09 -4.46 -2.46
C GLY A 58 10.77 -5.02 -3.68
N SER A 59 10.02 -5.80 -4.41
CA SER A 59 10.44 -6.36 -5.69
C SER A 59 9.26 -6.52 -6.63
N PHE A 60 9.54 -6.49 -7.90
CA PHE A 60 8.59 -6.83 -8.94
C PHE A 60 9.30 -7.44 -10.13
N ASP A 61 8.55 -8.16 -10.95
CA ASP A 61 9.05 -8.75 -12.18
C ASP A 61 8.54 -7.95 -13.37
N VAL A 62 9.43 -7.75 -14.35
CA VAL A 62 9.10 -7.07 -15.59
C VAL A 62 9.25 -8.04 -16.74
N ASN A 63 8.25 -8.12 -17.58
CA ASN A 63 8.26 -8.86 -18.83
C ASN A 63 8.10 -7.90 -20.00
N VAL A 64 9.06 -7.94 -20.91
CA VAL A 64 9.03 -7.10 -22.12
C VAL A 64 8.93 -8.00 -23.34
N TRP A 65 7.88 -7.77 -24.12
CA TRP A 65 7.71 -8.41 -25.42
C TRP A 65 8.30 -7.51 -26.50
N PHE A 66 9.14 -8.08 -27.34
CA PHE A 66 9.75 -7.35 -28.43
C PHE A 66 9.84 -8.20 -29.69
N ALA A 67 9.81 -7.54 -30.82
CA ALA A 67 10.04 -8.17 -32.11
C ALA A 67 11.52 -8.13 -32.46
N ASN A 68 12.00 -9.12 -33.22
CA ASN A 68 13.33 -9.03 -33.80
C ASN A 68 13.38 -7.96 -34.91
N GLN A 69 14.58 -7.61 -35.38
CA GLN A 69 14.75 -6.59 -36.40
C GLN A 69 14.05 -6.92 -37.72
N GLU A 70 13.90 -8.21 -38.01
CA GLU A 70 13.24 -8.68 -39.23
C GLU A 70 11.72 -8.81 -39.13
N ASN A 71 11.16 -8.58 -37.92
CA ASN A 71 9.74 -8.77 -37.60
C ASN A 71 9.21 -10.20 -37.90
N THR A 72 10.09 -11.19 -37.87
CA THR A 72 9.72 -12.59 -38.13
C THR A 72 9.41 -13.39 -36.87
N ALA A 73 9.85 -12.93 -35.71
CA ALA A 73 9.64 -13.59 -34.43
C ALA A 73 9.52 -12.58 -33.30
N THR A 74 8.83 -12.98 -32.24
CA THR A 74 8.75 -12.25 -30.98
C THR A 74 9.47 -12.97 -29.88
N GLU A 75 10.07 -12.22 -28.97
CA GLU A 75 10.79 -12.73 -27.82
C GLU A 75 10.33 -12.01 -26.56
N ILE A 76 10.61 -12.64 -25.40
CA ILE A 76 10.33 -12.07 -24.08
C ILE A 76 11.65 -11.88 -23.35
N ALA A 77 11.88 -10.68 -22.86
CA ALA A 77 12.94 -10.39 -21.91
C ALA A 77 12.32 -10.17 -20.53
N SER A 78 12.89 -10.79 -19.52
CA SER A 78 12.39 -10.71 -18.15
C SER A 78 13.49 -10.27 -17.21
N ALA A 79 13.11 -9.50 -16.19
CA ALA A 79 14.01 -9.11 -15.11
C ALA A 79 13.22 -8.99 -13.81
N SER A 80 13.88 -9.33 -12.70
CA SER A 80 13.38 -9.05 -11.36
C SER A 80 14.09 -7.81 -10.83
N ILE A 81 13.33 -6.84 -10.39
CA ILE A 81 13.84 -5.57 -9.89
C ILE A 81 13.54 -5.47 -8.40
N ASN A 82 14.60 -5.25 -7.62
CA ASN A 82 14.49 -5.00 -6.19
C ASN A 82 14.70 -3.51 -5.92
N TYR A 83 13.94 -2.97 -4.99
CA TYR A 83 14.12 -1.59 -4.56
C TYR A 83 14.09 -1.49 -3.04
N LYS A 84 14.76 -0.49 -2.53
CA LYS A 84 14.74 -0.14 -1.11
C LYS A 84 14.76 1.38 -1.00
N GLU A 85 13.75 1.92 -0.36
CA GLU A 85 13.55 3.36 -0.25
C GLU A 85 13.00 3.73 1.13
N THR A 86 13.25 4.96 1.53
CA THR A 86 12.72 5.52 2.76
C THR A 86 11.64 6.53 2.44
N ILE A 87 10.45 6.34 3.02
CA ILE A 87 9.34 7.28 2.91
C ILE A 87 9.28 8.08 4.20
N LYS A 88 9.46 9.39 4.10
CA LYS A 88 9.31 10.29 5.24
C LYS A 88 7.85 10.38 5.64
N THR A 89 7.59 10.31 6.94
CA THR A 89 6.25 10.43 7.49
C THR A 89 6.09 11.76 8.21
N ARG A 90 4.85 12.26 8.19
CA ARG A 90 4.45 13.44 8.95
C ARG A 90 3.43 13.01 10.00
N GLU A 91 3.66 13.42 11.24
CA GLU A 91 2.71 13.22 12.31
C GLU A 91 1.46 14.06 12.06
N ILE A 92 0.29 13.42 12.19
CA ILE A 92 -1.02 14.07 12.03
C ILE A 92 -1.79 14.18 13.35
N SER A 93 -1.23 13.61 14.41
CA SER A 93 -1.77 13.72 15.77
C SER A 93 -0.65 14.06 16.75
N CYS A 94 -1.04 14.43 17.98
CA CYS A 94 -0.08 14.65 19.06
C CYS A 94 0.47 13.36 19.66
N ASP A 95 0.02 12.22 19.18
CA ASP A 95 0.47 10.92 19.68
C ASP A 95 1.84 10.56 19.13
N THR A 96 2.68 10.02 20.01
CA THR A 96 4.04 9.67 19.64
C THR A 96 4.09 8.28 18.99
N VAL A 97 4.82 8.16 17.89
CA VAL A 97 5.12 6.88 17.28
C VAL A 97 6.00 6.06 18.22
N THR A 98 5.56 4.86 18.55
CA THR A 98 6.28 3.92 19.43
C THR A 98 6.66 2.65 18.69
N ARG A 99 7.47 1.80 19.31
CA ARG A 99 7.84 0.50 18.72
C ARG A 99 6.64 -0.43 18.52
N ASN A 100 5.54 -0.20 19.24
CA ASN A 100 4.31 -0.98 19.12
C ASN A 100 3.37 -0.44 18.02
N SER A 101 3.76 0.65 17.36
CA SER A 101 2.99 1.18 16.23
C SER A 101 3.11 0.25 15.03
N GLU A 102 2.02 0.11 14.31
CA GLU A 102 1.92 -0.73 13.11
C GLU A 102 2.04 0.13 11.86
N VAL A 103 2.62 -0.43 10.82
CA VAL A 103 2.70 0.23 9.51
C VAL A 103 1.76 -0.48 8.54
N GLN A 104 0.92 0.29 7.89
CA GLN A 104 0.09 -0.17 6.79
C GLN A 104 0.54 0.52 5.51
N LEU A 105 0.84 -0.27 4.49
CA LEU A 105 1.23 0.23 3.18
C LEU A 105 0.07 0.04 2.20
N LYS A 106 -0.22 1.09 1.42
CA LYS A 106 -1.19 1.06 0.34
C LYS A 106 -0.49 1.42 -0.97
N VAL A 107 -0.74 0.62 -2.00
CA VAL A 107 -0.25 0.91 -3.34
C VAL A 107 -1.27 1.83 -4.01
N LEU A 108 -0.91 3.11 -4.18
CA LEU A 108 -1.78 4.08 -4.82
C LEU A 108 -1.75 3.95 -6.35
N GLN A 109 -0.57 3.64 -6.87
CA GLN A 109 -0.36 3.34 -8.28
C GLN A 109 0.54 2.11 -8.38
N ASN A 110 0.05 1.07 -9.02
CA ASN A 110 0.85 -0.14 -9.24
C ASN A 110 2.04 0.17 -10.15
N PRO A 111 3.17 -0.54 -9.96
CA PRO A 111 4.31 -0.39 -10.85
C PRO A 111 3.88 -0.57 -12.29
N THR A 112 4.14 0.45 -13.08
CA THR A 112 3.72 0.52 -14.48
C THR A 112 4.90 0.97 -15.33
N CYS A 113 5.14 0.27 -16.42
CA CYS A 113 6.13 0.66 -17.40
C CYS A 113 5.58 1.84 -18.22
N THR A 114 6.17 3.00 -18.07
CA THR A 114 5.77 4.22 -18.76
C THR A 114 6.57 4.47 -20.04
N ASN A 115 7.74 3.87 -20.14
CA ASN A 115 8.58 3.97 -21.32
C ASN A 115 9.44 2.70 -21.45
N ALA A 116 9.54 2.21 -22.67
CA ALA A 116 10.41 1.10 -23.01
C ALA A 116 10.99 1.34 -24.40
N ARG A 117 12.31 1.35 -24.52
CA ARG A 117 12.97 1.57 -25.81
C ARG A 117 14.21 0.67 -25.94
N ILE A 118 14.51 0.32 -27.16
CA ILE A 118 15.67 -0.49 -27.49
C ILE A 118 16.86 0.43 -27.73
N THR A 119 17.96 0.13 -27.05
CA THR A 119 19.23 0.84 -27.18
C THR A 119 20.36 -0.16 -27.45
N GLU A 120 21.57 0.35 -27.63
CA GLU A 120 22.76 -0.50 -27.79
C GLU A 120 23.02 -1.40 -26.58
N ASN A 121 22.60 -0.99 -25.40
CA ASN A 121 22.83 -1.72 -24.15
C ASN A 121 21.71 -2.71 -23.81
N GLY A 122 20.62 -2.70 -24.56
CA GLY A 122 19.46 -3.54 -24.31
C GLY A 122 18.16 -2.73 -24.34
N ILE A 123 17.17 -3.19 -23.57
CA ILE A 123 15.89 -2.48 -23.44
C ILE A 123 15.93 -1.61 -22.20
N GLU A 124 15.86 -0.30 -22.39
CA GLU A 124 15.75 0.66 -21.30
C GLU A 124 14.29 0.85 -20.92
N LEU A 125 14.01 0.71 -19.64
CA LEU A 125 12.68 0.79 -19.05
C LEU A 125 12.61 1.90 -18.03
N GLU A 126 11.47 2.61 -18.02
CA GLU A 126 11.08 3.49 -16.93
C GLU A 126 9.82 2.94 -16.28
N ILE A 127 9.88 2.72 -14.98
CA ILE A 127 8.77 2.18 -14.20
C ILE A 127 8.42 3.17 -13.12
N ILE A 128 7.14 3.51 -13.03
CA ILE A 128 6.61 4.48 -12.06
C ILE A 128 5.58 3.77 -11.18
N PHE A 129 5.64 4.03 -9.89
CA PHE A 129 4.64 3.61 -8.92
C PHE A 129 4.57 4.56 -7.74
N GLU A 130 3.51 4.47 -6.97
CA GLU A 130 3.27 5.35 -5.84
C GLU A 130 2.79 4.57 -4.64
N LEU A 131 3.40 4.83 -3.49
CA LEU A 131 3.11 4.17 -2.23
C LEU A 131 2.69 5.18 -1.17
N LEU A 132 1.71 4.79 -0.37
CA LEU A 132 1.27 5.48 0.83
C LEU A 132 1.58 4.59 2.02
N VAL A 133 2.23 5.13 3.04
CA VAL A 133 2.42 4.46 4.31
C VAL A 133 1.65 5.19 5.39
N GLU A 134 0.97 4.43 6.23
CA GLU A 134 0.23 4.90 7.38
C GLU A 134 0.77 4.24 8.63
N VAL A 135 1.08 5.03 9.64
CA VAL A 135 1.51 4.52 10.93
C VAL A 135 0.31 4.54 11.86
N ILE A 136 -0.03 3.38 12.41
CA ILE A 136 -1.18 3.17 13.28
C ILE A 136 -0.68 2.99 14.71
N GLY A 137 -1.20 3.79 15.60
CA GLY A 137 -0.86 3.75 17.03
C GLY A 137 -2.08 3.92 17.91
N GLU A 138 -1.87 3.75 19.20
CA GLU A 138 -2.92 3.96 20.18
C GLU A 138 -3.15 5.46 20.39
N THR A 139 -4.41 5.85 20.47
CA THR A 139 -4.83 7.20 20.82
C THR A 139 -5.97 7.16 21.82
N LYS A 140 -6.10 8.23 22.59
CA LYS A 140 -7.18 8.40 23.57
C LYS A 140 -8.12 9.48 23.08
N ILE A 141 -9.41 9.18 23.10
CA ILE A 141 -10.45 10.13 22.76
C ILE A 141 -11.45 10.26 23.92
N MET A 142 -11.98 11.46 24.08
CA MET A 142 -13.04 11.72 25.05
C MET A 142 -14.36 11.74 24.30
N VAL A 143 -15.31 10.94 24.73
CA VAL A 143 -16.63 10.85 24.11
C VAL A 143 -17.72 11.12 25.12
N THR A 144 -18.78 11.78 24.68
CA THR A 144 -19.98 11.98 25.47
C THR A 144 -20.93 10.81 25.20
N VAL A 145 -21.28 10.10 26.26
CA VAL A 145 -22.18 8.96 26.19
C VAL A 145 -23.51 9.35 26.83
N PHE A 146 -24.59 9.10 26.13
CA PHE A 146 -25.95 9.23 26.64
C PHE A 146 -26.44 7.87 27.05
N THR A 147 -26.73 7.69 28.35
CA THR A 147 -27.35 6.45 28.85
C THR A 147 -28.84 6.52 28.58
N CYS A 148 -29.35 5.65 27.71
CA CYS A 148 -30.77 5.35 27.68
C CYS A 148 -31.07 4.44 28.89
N GLN A 149 -31.94 4.91 29.79
CA GLN A 149 -32.59 3.99 30.72
C GLN A 149 -33.57 3.17 29.86
N GLU A 150 -33.17 1.97 29.52
CA GLU A 150 -34.17 0.98 29.13
C GLU A 150 -34.97 0.68 30.41
N THR A 151 -36.15 1.24 30.50
CA THR A 151 -37.13 0.71 31.41
C THR A 151 -37.49 -0.66 30.86
N PHE A 152 -36.90 -1.70 31.44
CA PHE A 152 -37.45 -3.02 31.31
C PHE A 152 -38.82 -2.97 31.98
N ASP A 153 -39.85 -2.82 31.19
CA ASP A 153 -41.19 -3.19 31.68
C ASP A 153 -41.13 -4.67 32.04
N PRO A 154 -41.37 -5.01 33.31
CA PRO A 154 -41.34 -6.43 33.69
C PRO A 154 -42.34 -7.18 32.82
N ILE A 155 -41.93 -8.33 32.32
CA ILE A 155 -42.69 -9.24 31.46
C ILE A 155 -43.86 -9.84 32.26
N ASP A 156 -44.58 -9.08 33.04
CA ASP A 156 -45.70 -9.54 33.81
C ASP A 156 -47.02 -9.62 33.02
N ASP A 157 -47.01 -9.06 31.81
CA ASP A 157 -48.27 -9.03 31.02
C ASP A 157 -48.45 -10.23 30.07
N PHE A 158 -47.44 -11.08 29.93
CA PHE A 158 -47.56 -12.23 29.03
C PHE A 158 -48.11 -13.52 29.68
N GLU A 159 -48.14 -13.61 31.02
CA GLU A 159 -48.65 -14.81 31.67
C GLU A 159 -50.21 -14.85 31.77
N ASN A 160 -50.89 -13.75 31.51
CA ASN A 160 -52.32 -13.70 31.62
C ASN A 160 -53.09 -14.06 30.33
N GLU A 161 -52.43 -14.19 29.21
CA GLU A 161 -53.09 -14.56 27.94
C GLU A 161 -53.04 -16.05 27.61
N ILE A 162 -52.30 -16.85 28.41
CA ILE A 162 -52.12 -18.29 28.12
C ILE A 162 -53.15 -19.19 28.87
N ASN A 163 -53.94 -18.62 29.75
CA ASN A 163 -54.86 -19.38 30.60
C ASN A 163 -56.37 -19.24 30.23
N GLU A 164 -56.66 -18.81 29.02
CA GLU A 164 -58.05 -18.90 28.53
C GLU A 164 -58.18 -19.96 27.45
#